data_ccb3760abbf9cbd12c03f4c54104ed41
#
_entry.id   ccb3760abbf9cbd12c03f4c54104ed41
#
_cell.length_a   1.000
_cell.length_b   1.000
_cell.length_c   1.000
_cell.angle_alpha   90.00
_cell.angle_beta   90.00
_cell.angle_gamma   90.00
#
_symmetry.space_group_name_H-M   'P 1'
#
loop_
_entity.id
_entity.type
_entity.pdbx_description
1 polymer ?
#
loop_
_entity_poly.entity_id
_entity_poly.type
_entity_poly.pdbx_seq_one_letter_code
_entity_poly.pdbx_strand_id
1 'polypeptide(L)'
;MTTAAALAHPSLADDWRAGGFALYVHWPFCAAKCPYCDFNSHVSASIDQSRWLAAYRAEIARLGHETPGRVLNSIFFGGGTPSLMAPETVLGVIDAARAAWPFANDIEITLEANPTSVETGRFRAYADAGVNRVSMGIQALNDDDLRRLGRMHSVAEARAAFDIARDCFTRVSFDLIYARQDQDR
;
A
#
# COMPACT_ATOMS: atom_id res chain seq x y z
N MET A 1 -44.92 22.85 -20.66
CA MET A 1 -43.44 22.96 -20.56
C MET A 1 -43.06 22.52 -19.17
N THR A 2 -42.64 21.25 -19.04
CA THR A 2 -42.31 20.65 -17.75
C THR A 2 -40.81 20.83 -17.54
N THR A 3 -40.45 21.69 -16.60
CA THR A 3 -39.03 21.88 -16.18
C THR A 3 -38.51 20.59 -15.55
N ALA A 4 -37.56 19.94 -16.19
CA ALA A 4 -36.84 18.83 -15.62
C ALA A 4 -36.08 19.37 -14.39
N ALA A 5 -36.45 18.92 -13.19
CA ALA A 5 -35.69 19.16 -11.99
C ALA A 5 -34.32 18.49 -12.19
N ALA A 6 -33.25 19.29 -12.24
CA ALA A 6 -31.90 18.80 -12.21
C ALA A 6 -31.74 18.03 -10.90
N LEU A 7 -31.50 16.73 -11.02
CA LEU A 7 -31.09 15.89 -9.88
C LEU A 7 -29.80 16.50 -9.32
N ALA A 8 -29.92 17.17 -8.18
CA ALA A 8 -28.77 17.63 -7.44
C ALA A 8 -27.95 16.38 -7.03
N HIS A 9 -26.81 16.17 -7.66
CA HIS A 9 -25.88 15.18 -7.17
C HIS A 9 -25.55 15.53 -5.72
N PRO A 10 -25.64 14.57 -4.77
CA PRO A 10 -25.19 14.82 -3.41
C PRO A 10 -23.77 15.36 -3.50
N SER A 11 -23.50 16.44 -2.81
CA SER A 11 -22.15 17.02 -2.82
C SER A 11 -21.19 15.96 -2.33
N LEU A 12 -20.05 15.76 -3.00
CA LEU A 12 -18.97 14.86 -2.58
C LEU A 12 -18.54 15.10 -1.12
N ALA A 13 -18.96 16.21 -0.51
CA ALA A 13 -18.70 16.60 0.86
C ALA A 13 -19.34 15.69 1.91
N ASP A 14 -20.45 15.02 1.63
CA ASP A 14 -21.23 14.26 2.64
C ASP A 14 -21.06 12.74 2.53
N ASP A 15 -20.55 12.24 1.41
CA ASP A 15 -20.43 10.79 1.14
C ASP A 15 -19.36 10.09 1.99
N TRP A 16 -18.32 10.80 2.39
CA TRP A 16 -17.23 10.23 3.20
C TRP A 16 -17.70 9.71 4.57
N ARG A 17 -18.78 10.25 5.14
CA ARG A 17 -19.30 9.78 6.44
C ARG A 17 -19.94 8.40 6.34
N ALA A 18 -20.46 8.05 5.19
CA ALA A 18 -21.07 6.74 4.94
C ALA A 18 -20.03 5.73 4.40
N GLY A 19 -19.16 6.16 3.49
CA GLY A 19 -18.16 5.32 2.84
C GLY A 19 -16.80 5.24 3.56
N GLY A 20 -16.56 6.13 4.52
CA GLY A 20 -15.24 6.32 5.14
C GLY A 20 -14.33 7.25 4.32
N PHE A 21 -13.22 7.64 4.93
CA PHE A 21 -12.21 8.49 4.29
C PHE A 21 -10.83 7.83 4.42
N ALA A 22 -10.14 7.66 3.31
CA ALA A 22 -8.88 6.95 3.23
C ALA A 22 -7.82 7.74 2.48
N LEU A 23 -6.56 7.52 2.82
CA LEU A 23 -5.39 8.03 2.11
C LEU A 23 -4.72 6.89 1.36
N TYR A 24 -4.66 6.97 0.03
CA TYR A 24 -3.83 6.10 -0.79
C TYR A 24 -2.50 6.77 -1.11
N VAL A 25 -1.40 6.10 -0.74
CA VAL A 25 -0.03 6.56 -0.98
C VAL A 25 0.57 5.71 -2.09
N HIS A 26 0.67 6.29 -3.29
CA HIS A 26 1.22 5.59 -4.44
C HIS A 26 2.75 5.63 -4.46
N TRP A 27 3.39 4.46 -4.37
CA TRP A 27 4.83 4.31 -4.54
C TRP A 27 5.14 3.73 -5.92
N PRO A 28 5.69 4.50 -6.87
CA PRO A 28 5.81 4.06 -8.26
C PRO A 28 7.07 3.23 -8.55
N PHE A 29 7.77 2.70 -7.56
CA PHE A 29 9.03 2.00 -7.78
C PHE A 29 8.98 0.52 -7.44
N CYS A 30 9.65 -0.29 -8.30
CA CYS A 30 9.85 -1.72 -8.12
C CYS A 30 11.34 -2.06 -8.25
N ALA A 31 11.77 -3.18 -7.63
CA ALA A 31 13.09 -3.76 -7.87
C ALA A 31 13.18 -4.42 -9.25
N ALA A 32 12.07 -5.03 -9.72
CA ALA A 32 11.94 -5.64 -11.04
C ALA A 32 10.48 -5.51 -11.52
N LYS A 33 10.27 -5.49 -12.84
CA LYS A 33 8.93 -5.47 -13.44
C LYS A 33 8.46 -6.89 -13.66
N CYS A 34 7.34 -7.26 -13.03
CA CYS A 34 6.70 -8.56 -13.26
C CYS A 34 5.95 -8.57 -14.60
N PRO A 35 6.02 -9.66 -15.41
CA PRO A 35 5.45 -9.69 -16.75
C PRO A 35 3.92 -9.55 -16.79
N TYR A 36 3.22 -9.86 -15.69
CA TYR A 36 1.77 -9.76 -15.59
C TYR A 36 1.28 -8.39 -15.04
N CYS A 37 2.21 -7.54 -14.56
CA CYS A 37 1.84 -6.33 -13.82
C CYS A 37 1.65 -5.14 -14.77
N ASP A 38 0.46 -4.53 -14.73
CA ASP A 38 0.08 -3.34 -15.48
C ASP A 38 0.07 -2.05 -14.62
N PHE A 39 0.48 -2.14 -13.36
CA PHE A 39 0.53 -0.97 -12.48
C PHE A 39 1.51 0.08 -12.99
N ASN A 40 1.17 1.36 -12.71
CA ASN A 40 2.05 2.48 -12.96
C ASN A 40 3.28 2.41 -12.05
N SER A 41 4.27 1.62 -12.49
CA SER A 41 5.49 1.37 -11.74
C SER A 41 6.72 1.34 -12.63
N HIS A 42 7.85 1.76 -12.06
CA HIS A 42 9.13 1.92 -12.75
C HIS A 42 10.24 1.23 -11.98
N VAL A 43 11.18 0.63 -12.70
CA VAL A 43 12.41 0.11 -12.09
C VAL A 43 13.43 1.24 -12.00
N SER A 44 13.97 1.49 -10.81
CA SER A 44 14.99 2.51 -10.58
C SER A 44 16.12 1.96 -9.71
N ALA A 45 17.35 2.21 -10.12
CA ALA A 45 18.55 1.79 -9.36
C ALA A 45 18.76 2.63 -8.09
N SER A 46 18.26 3.86 -8.07
CA SER A 46 18.34 4.76 -6.91
C SER A 46 17.08 5.61 -6.80
N ILE A 47 16.62 5.79 -5.58
CA ILE A 47 15.41 6.56 -5.29
C ILE A 47 15.77 7.61 -4.22
N ASP A 48 15.56 8.87 -4.53
CA ASP A 48 15.72 9.95 -3.57
C ASP A 48 14.52 9.95 -2.61
N GLN A 49 14.65 9.22 -1.51
CA GLN A 49 13.62 9.05 -0.47
C GLN A 49 13.22 10.39 0.15
N SER A 50 14.17 11.31 0.34
CA SER A 50 13.92 12.62 0.97
C SER A 50 13.08 13.52 0.07
N ARG A 51 13.36 13.53 -1.22
CA ARG A 51 12.57 14.27 -2.22
C ARG A 51 11.14 13.76 -2.30
N TRP A 52 10.96 12.43 -2.30
CA TRP A 52 9.63 11.82 -2.31
C TRP A 52 8.85 12.14 -1.03
N LEU A 53 9.49 12.04 0.14
CA LEU A 53 8.86 12.41 1.40
C LEU A 53 8.43 13.88 1.41
N ALA A 54 9.27 14.79 0.91
CA ALA A 54 8.92 16.22 0.79
C ALA A 54 7.69 16.44 -0.10
N ALA A 55 7.61 15.72 -1.24
CA ALA A 55 6.47 15.79 -2.15
C ALA A 55 5.17 15.24 -1.50
N TYR A 56 5.24 14.10 -0.81
CA TYR A 56 4.09 13.56 -0.07
C TYR A 56 3.60 14.52 1.01
N ARG A 57 4.51 15.11 1.79
CA ARG A 57 4.15 16.08 2.84
C ARG A 57 3.43 17.30 2.26
N ALA A 58 3.91 17.82 1.15
CA ALA A 58 3.29 18.98 0.48
C ALA A 58 1.89 18.63 -0.03
N GLU A 59 1.73 17.47 -0.66
CA GLU A 59 0.44 17.03 -1.21
C GLU A 59 -0.56 16.69 -0.09
N ILE A 60 -0.14 16.02 0.96
CA ILE A 60 -0.98 15.72 2.13
C ILE A 60 -1.45 17.01 2.80
N ALA A 61 -0.57 17.99 2.98
CA ALA A 61 -0.95 19.29 3.55
C ALA A 61 -1.98 20.01 2.66
N ARG A 62 -1.79 20.00 1.33
CA ARG A 62 -2.75 20.57 0.36
C ARG A 62 -4.11 19.89 0.48
N LEU A 63 -4.15 18.56 0.45
CA LEU A 63 -5.38 17.77 0.58
C LEU A 63 -6.06 17.98 1.94
N GLY A 64 -5.30 18.12 3.02
CA GLY A 64 -5.82 18.43 4.35
C GLY A 64 -6.60 19.76 4.38
N HIS A 65 -6.10 20.78 3.68
CA HIS A 65 -6.81 22.05 3.52
C HIS A 65 -8.10 21.93 2.69
N GLU A 66 -8.12 21.06 1.71
CA GLU A 66 -9.29 20.86 0.83
C GLU A 66 -10.35 19.94 1.46
N THR A 67 -9.99 19.17 2.48
CA THR A 67 -10.87 18.19 3.13
C THR A 67 -10.93 18.37 4.64
N PRO A 68 -11.28 19.58 5.14
CA PRO A 68 -11.28 19.84 6.57
C PRO A 68 -12.34 19.03 7.32
N GLY A 69 -12.03 18.66 8.56
CA GLY A 69 -12.96 17.98 9.47
C GLY A 69 -13.25 16.51 9.15
N ARG A 70 -12.57 15.93 8.16
CA ARG A 70 -12.67 14.49 7.88
C ARG A 70 -11.84 13.70 8.89
N VAL A 71 -12.31 12.47 9.19
CA VAL A 71 -11.59 11.50 10.03
C VAL A 71 -11.00 10.43 9.13
N LEU A 72 -9.69 10.22 9.21
CA LEU A 72 -8.98 9.24 8.40
C LEU A 72 -9.16 7.84 9.00
N ASN A 73 -9.80 6.95 8.24
CA ASN A 73 -10.09 5.57 8.62
C ASN A 73 -9.00 4.59 8.20
N SER A 74 -8.31 4.87 7.10
CA SER A 74 -7.21 4.03 6.65
C SER A 74 -6.15 4.79 5.86
N ILE A 75 -4.92 4.24 5.87
CA ILE A 75 -3.83 4.62 4.99
C ILE A 75 -3.40 3.35 4.24
N PHE A 76 -3.25 3.44 2.94
CA PHE A 76 -2.80 2.32 2.12
C PHE A 76 -1.58 2.72 1.30
N PHE A 77 -0.43 2.13 1.60
CA PHE A 77 0.78 2.25 0.81
C PHE A 77 0.77 1.16 -0.27
N GLY A 78 0.55 1.56 -1.52
CA GLY A 78 0.41 0.65 -2.65
C GLY A 78 1.13 1.15 -3.91
N GLY A 79 0.96 0.42 -5.00
CA GLY A 79 1.48 0.78 -6.33
C GLY A 79 2.53 -0.16 -6.86
N GLY A 80 3.79 0.24 -6.91
CA GLY A 80 4.90 -0.62 -7.31
C GLY A 80 5.28 -1.62 -6.21
N THR A 81 6.24 -1.25 -5.38
CA THR A 81 6.69 -2.05 -4.23
C THR A 81 6.91 -1.12 -3.04
N PRO A 82 5.87 -0.79 -2.26
CA PRO A 82 5.97 0.12 -1.12
C PRO A 82 6.99 -0.29 -0.06
N SER A 83 7.28 -1.57 0.11
CA SER A 83 8.33 -2.07 0.99
C SER A 83 9.78 -1.73 0.56
N LEU A 84 9.94 -1.04 -0.58
CA LEU A 84 11.21 -0.38 -0.94
C LEU A 84 11.37 1.01 -0.32
N MET A 85 10.29 1.60 0.22
CA MET A 85 10.40 2.85 0.97
C MET A 85 11.29 2.65 2.19
N ALA A 86 12.07 3.66 2.53
CA ALA A 86 12.74 3.65 3.82
C ALA A 86 11.70 3.74 4.96
N PRO A 87 11.87 3.06 6.10
CA PRO A 87 10.95 3.15 7.23
C PRO A 87 10.70 4.59 7.70
N GLU A 88 11.72 5.44 7.63
CA GLU A 88 11.65 6.85 7.98
C GLU A 88 10.76 7.64 7.00
N THR A 89 10.72 7.22 5.73
CA THR A 89 9.82 7.80 4.72
C THR A 89 8.37 7.42 5.01
N VAL A 90 8.12 6.15 5.36
CA VAL A 90 6.78 5.67 5.76
C VAL A 90 6.30 6.40 7.00
N LEU A 91 7.14 6.49 8.05
CA LEU A 91 6.84 7.25 9.27
C LEU A 91 6.52 8.71 8.95
N GLY A 92 7.35 9.36 8.14
CA GLY A 92 7.16 10.78 7.79
C GLY A 92 5.88 11.05 7.01
N VAL A 93 5.38 10.09 6.22
CA VAL A 93 4.07 10.16 5.54
C VAL A 93 2.93 9.99 6.56
N ILE A 94 3.03 9.03 7.48
CA ILE A 94 2.03 8.80 8.53
C ILE A 94 1.93 10.05 9.44
N ASP A 95 3.05 10.64 9.82
CA ASP A 95 3.07 11.87 10.63
C ASP A 95 2.44 13.05 9.89
N ALA A 96 2.71 13.21 8.60
CA ALA A 96 2.06 14.24 7.78
C ALA A 96 0.54 14.03 7.70
N ALA A 97 0.09 12.79 7.53
CA ALA A 97 -1.32 12.45 7.53
C ALA A 97 -1.99 12.76 8.89
N ARG A 98 -1.31 12.44 10.01
CA ARG A 98 -1.79 12.74 11.37
C ARG A 98 -1.88 14.25 11.64
N ALA A 99 -0.99 15.04 11.06
CA ALA A 99 -1.05 16.51 11.15
C ALA A 99 -2.19 17.09 10.32
N ALA A 100 -2.60 16.43 9.22
CA ALA A 100 -3.65 16.90 8.32
C ALA A 100 -5.07 16.48 8.76
N TRP A 101 -5.22 15.29 9.35
CA TRP A 101 -6.52 14.73 9.75
C TRP A 101 -6.46 14.00 11.10
N PRO A 102 -7.53 14.08 11.92
CA PRO A 102 -7.69 13.18 13.03
C PRO A 102 -7.82 11.72 12.52
N PHE A 103 -7.18 10.79 13.23
CA PHE A 103 -7.26 9.36 12.92
C PHE A 103 -8.45 8.73 13.65
N ALA A 104 -9.10 7.76 13.00
CA ALA A 104 -10.03 6.86 13.69
C ALA A 104 -9.28 6.03 14.75
N ASN A 105 -9.97 5.65 15.83
CA ASN A 105 -9.36 4.89 16.93
C ASN A 105 -8.82 3.52 16.49
N ASP A 106 -9.40 2.95 15.46
CA ASP A 106 -9.08 1.64 14.87
C ASP A 106 -8.49 1.76 13.45
N ILE A 107 -7.83 2.89 13.14
CA ILE A 107 -7.25 3.14 11.83
C ILE A 107 -6.43 1.95 11.32
N GLU A 108 -6.69 1.54 10.09
CA GLU A 108 -5.87 0.56 9.40
C GLU A 108 -4.77 1.25 8.58
N ILE A 109 -3.52 0.89 8.82
CA ILE A 109 -2.37 1.37 8.05
C ILE A 109 -1.73 0.17 7.37
N THR A 110 -1.99 0.02 6.07
CA THR A 110 -1.55 -1.10 5.25
C THR A 110 -0.34 -0.74 4.42
N LEU A 111 0.62 -1.67 4.31
CA LEU A 111 1.76 -1.57 3.41
C LEU A 111 1.86 -2.84 2.56
N GLU A 112 1.94 -2.67 1.23
CA GLU A 112 2.21 -3.78 0.31
C GLU A 112 3.70 -4.12 0.31
N ALA A 113 4.02 -5.42 0.30
CA ALA A 113 5.37 -5.93 0.36
C ALA A 113 5.57 -7.17 -0.53
N ASN A 114 6.82 -7.38 -0.97
CA ASN A 114 7.23 -8.68 -1.49
C ASN A 114 7.88 -9.51 -0.36
N PRO A 115 7.75 -10.83 -0.40
CA PRO A 115 8.30 -11.72 0.63
C PRO A 115 9.77 -12.04 0.38
N THR A 116 10.61 -11.02 0.10
CA THR A 116 12.06 -11.17 0.00
C THR A 116 12.73 -10.94 1.35
N SER A 117 13.89 -11.53 1.56
CA SER A 117 14.64 -11.38 2.81
C SER A 117 15.03 -9.92 3.12
N VAL A 118 15.32 -9.13 2.08
CA VAL A 118 15.66 -7.70 2.24
C VAL A 118 14.46 -6.89 2.74
N GLU A 119 13.26 -7.19 2.23
CA GLU A 119 12.04 -6.46 2.60
C GLU A 119 11.55 -6.88 4.00
N THR A 120 11.60 -8.19 4.31
CA THR A 120 11.20 -8.71 5.63
C THR A 120 12.10 -8.21 6.77
N GLY A 121 13.37 -7.94 6.50
CA GLY A 121 14.29 -7.33 7.47
C GLY A 121 13.85 -5.93 7.94
N ARG A 122 12.92 -5.27 7.23
CA ARG A 122 12.38 -3.95 7.58
C ARG A 122 11.02 -4.02 8.28
N PHE A 123 10.38 -5.17 8.36
CA PHE A 123 9.01 -5.29 8.87
C PHE A 123 8.84 -4.74 10.27
N ARG A 124 9.78 -5.00 11.17
CA ARG A 124 9.75 -4.42 12.52
C ARG A 124 9.77 -2.90 12.48
N ALA A 125 10.64 -2.30 11.67
CA ALA A 125 10.73 -0.85 11.55
C ALA A 125 9.46 -0.22 10.94
N TYR A 126 8.77 -0.91 10.02
CA TYR A 126 7.46 -0.45 9.53
C TYR A 126 6.38 -0.55 10.61
N ALA A 127 6.38 -1.61 11.41
CA ALA A 127 5.46 -1.74 12.54
C ALA A 127 5.69 -0.63 13.57
N ASP A 128 6.96 -0.33 13.90
CA ASP A 128 7.33 0.76 14.80
C ASP A 128 6.96 2.14 14.23
N ALA A 129 6.97 2.29 12.90
CA ALA A 129 6.49 3.50 12.22
C ALA A 129 4.96 3.65 12.24
N GLY A 130 4.21 2.62 12.67
CA GLY A 130 2.76 2.65 12.80
C GLY A 130 1.98 1.83 11.78
N VAL A 131 2.65 1.10 10.87
CA VAL A 131 1.99 0.13 9.98
C VAL A 131 1.44 -1.02 10.84
N ASN A 132 0.14 -1.33 10.72
CA ASN A 132 -0.49 -2.40 11.51
C ASN A 132 -1.01 -3.56 10.65
N ARG A 133 -0.94 -3.43 9.32
CA ARG A 133 -1.27 -4.48 8.36
C ARG A 133 -0.23 -4.55 7.24
N VAL A 134 0.16 -5.76 6.87
CA VAL A 134 0.96 -5.99 5.66
C VAL A 134 0.17 -6.87 4.67
N SER A 135 0.24 -6.52 3.38
CA SER A 135 -0.28 -7.35 2.28
C SER A 135 0.90 -7.83 1.42
N MET A 136 1.10 -9.16 1.35
CA MET A 136 2.25 -9.72 0.66
C MET A 136 1.89 -10.31 -0.69
N GLY A 137 2.57 -9.88 -1.73
CA GLY A 137 2.46 -10.46 -3.06
C GLY A 137 3.19 -11.81 -3.15
N ILE A 138 2.64 -12.89 -2.61
CA ILE A 138 3.23 -14.25 -2.70
C ILE A 138 3.03 -14.82 -4.11
N GLN A 139 1.85 -14.70 -4.66
CA GLN A 139 1.42 -15.01 -6.03
C GLN A 139 1.30 -16.51 -6.36
N ALA A 140 2.19 -17.38 -5.89
CA ALA A 140 2.09 -18.84 -6.07
C ALA A 140 2.79 -19.59 -4.94
N LEU A 141 2.36 -20.84 -4.70
CA LEU A 141 2.97 -21.77 -3.74
C LEU A 141 3.75 -22.89 -4.43
N ASN A 142 4.33 -22.59 -5.58
CA ASN A 142 5.15 -23.47 -6.41
C ASN A 142 6.27 -22.62 -7.03
N ASP A 143 7.53 -23.09 -6.92
CA ASP A 143 8.69 -22.31 -7.37
C ASP A 143 8.78 -22.19 -8.90
N ASP A 144 8.24 -23.18 -9.66
CA ASP A 144 8.19 -23.11 -11.12
C ASP A 144 7.23 -21.99 -11.56
N ASP A 145 6.06 -21.90 -10.92
CA ASP A 145 5.09 -20.85 -11.18
C ASP A 145 5.62 -19.49 -10.77
N LEU A 146 6.31 -19.39 -9.63
CA LEU A 146 6.95 -18.13 -9.20
C LEU A 146 7.97 -17.66 -10.24
N ARG A 147 8.80 -18.54 -10.79
CA ARG A 147 9.75 -18.20 -11.85
C ARG A 147 9.05 -17.74 -13.13
N ARG A 148 7.98 -18.41 -13.55
CA ARG A 148 7.16 -18.01 -14.72
C ARG A 148 6.50 -16.65 -14.52
N LEU A 149 6.09 -16.34 -13.30
CA LEU A 149 5.54 -15.04 -12.91
C LEU A 149 6.62 -13.94 -12.72
N GLY A 150 7.90 -14.26 -12.93
CA GLY A 150 8.99 -13.32 -12.73
C GLY A 150 9.20 -12.90 -11.27
N ARG A 151 8.81 -13.76 -10.32
CA ARG A 151 9.01 -13.49 -8.88
C ARG A 151 10.45 -13.77 -8.48
N MET A 152 10.97 -12.94 -7.58
CA MET A 152 12.36 -13.00 -7.11
C MET A 152 12.52 -13.80 -5.81
N HIS A 153 11.45 -14.42 -5.32
CA HIS A 153 11.44 -15.21 -4.09
C HIS A 153 10.99 -16.64 -4.36
N SER A 154 11.37 -17.54 -3.48
CA SER A 154 10.93 -18.94 -3.43
C SER A 154 9.73 -19.12 -2.50
N VAL A 155 9.07 -20.28 -2.57
CA VAL A 155 8.01 -20.66 -1.63
C VAL A 155 8.53 -20.71 -0.19
N ALA A 156 9.76 -21.16 0.01
CA ALA A 156 10.38 -21.20 1.33
C ALA A 156 10.57 -19.79 1.92
N GLU A 157 11.05 -18.84 1.11
CA GLU A 157 11.17 -17.43 1.52
C GLU A 157 9.80 -16.81 1.79
N ALA A 158 8.78 -17.10 0.96
CA ALA A 158 7.43 -16.61 1.18
C ALA A 158 6.84 -17.08 2.53
N ARG A 159 7.06 -18.35 2.90
CA ARG A 159 6.63 -18.89 4.20
C ARG A 159 7.36 -18.23 5.36
N ALA A 160 8.68 -18.10 5.29
CA ALA A 160 9.47 -17.43 6.31
C ALA A 160 9.06 -15.96 6.47
N ALA A 161 8.81 -15.27 5.35
CA ALA A 161 8.32 -13.89 5.35
C ALA A 161 6.95 -13.77 6.03
N PHE A 162 6.06 -14.72 5.80
CA PHE A 162 4.73 -14.74 6.42
C PHE A 162 4.82 -14.91 7.94
N ASP A 163 5.70 -15.81 8.43
CA ASP A 163 5.91 -16.01 9.86
C ASP A 163 6.48 -14.73 10.51
N ILE A 164 7.49 -14.09 9.90
CA ILE A 164 8.04 -12.80 10.37
C ILE A 164 6.95 -11.72 10.40
N ALA A 165 6.10 -11.67 9.35
CA ALA A 165 5.02 -10.69 9.28
C ALA A 165 4.01 -10.88 10.43
N ARG A 166 3.64 -12.10 10.76
CA ARG A 166 2.74 -12.41 11.89
C ARG A 166 3.29 -11.96 13.24
N ASP A 167 4.62 -11.98 13.39
CA ASP A 167 5.28 -11.51 14.62
C ASP A 167 5.38 -9.97 14.69
N CYS A 168 5.32 -9.29 13.54
CA CYS A 168 5.48 -7.83 13.46
C CYS A 168 4.16 -7.07 13.40
N PHE A 169 3.14 -7.61 12.72
CA PHE A 169 1.91 -6.89 12.40
C PHE A 169 0.67 -7.54 13.01
N THR A 170 -0.31 -6.70 13.34
CA THR A 170 -1.61 -7.16 13.88
C THR A 170 -2.41 -7.93 12.83
N ARG A 171 -2.28 -7.54 11.55
CA ARG A 171 -2.98 -8.17 10.42
C ARG A 171 -2.01 -8.46 9.29
N VAL A 172 -2.17 -9.66 8.71
CA VAL A 172 -1.37 -10.11 7.56
C VAL A 172 -2.31 -10.68 6.52
N SER A 173 -2.13 -10.29 5.26
CA SER A 173 -2.78 -10.89 4.10
C SER A 173 -1.75 -11.19 3.02
N PHE A 174 -2.11 -12.06 2.08
CA PHE A 174 -1.30 -12.33 0.91
C PHE A 174 -2.17 -12.59 -0.31
N ASP A 175 -1.60 -12.37 -1.48
CA ASP A 175 -2.26 -12.56 -2.77
C ASP A 175 -1.75 -13.82 -3.44
N LEU A 176 -2.67 -14.54 -4.11
CA LEU A 176 -2.36 -15.65 -5.01
C LEU A 176 -3.00 -15.39 -6.36
N ILE A 177 -2.24 -15.65 -7.43
CA ILE A 177 -2.72 -15.59 -8.80
C ILE A 177 -3.22 -16.97 -9.17
N TYR A 178 -4.47 -17.06 -9.61
CA TYR A 178 -5.07 -18.28 -10.20
C TYR A 178 -5.22 -18.14 -11.71
N ALA A 179 -5.61 -19.22 -12.38
CA ALA A 179 -5.70 -19.30 -13.84
C ALA A 179 -4.35 -18.97 -14.53
N ARG A 180 -3.25 -19.41 -13.91
CA ARG A 180 -1.91 -19.29 -14.48
C ARG A 180 -1.77 -20.21 -15.71
N GLN A 181 -0.77 -19.91 -16.55
CA GLN A 181 -0.46 -20.74 -17.70
C GLN A 181 -0.22 -22.21 -17.27
N ASP A 182 -0.87 -23.15 -17.94
CA ASP A 182 -0.79 -24.60 -17.71
C ASP A 182 -1.17 -25.01 -16.27
N GLN A 183 -1.98 -24.21 -15.57
CA GLN A 183 -2.46 -24.55 -14.23
C GLN A 183 -3.58 -25.58 -14.32
N ASP A 184 -3.37 -26.76 -13.72
CA ASP A 184 -4.40 -27.76 -13.51
C ASP A 184 -5.33 -27.39 -12.34
N ARG A 185 -6.49 -28.09 -12.30
CA ARG A 185 -7.50 -27.91 -11.23
C ARG A 185 -7.07 -28.59 -9.93
#